data_3795ab2e2a08edccf25a4822a1f769cf
#
_entry.id   3795ab2e2a08edccf25a4822a1f769cf
#
_cell.length_a   1.000
_cell.length_b   1.000
_cell.length_c   1.000
_cell.angle_alpha   90.00
_cell.angle_beta   90.00
_cell.angle_gamma   90.00
#
_symmetry.space_group_name_H-M   'P 1'
#
loop_
_entity.id
_entity.type
_entity.pdbx_description
1 polymer ?
#
loop_
_entity_poly.entity_id
_entity_poly.type
_entity_poly.pdbx_seq_one_letter_code
_entity_poly.pdbx_strand_id
1 'polypeptide(L)'
;MRLLWIVVVASCTACAGNLRPATSSRPNEEALLILPGFGYRRAGARALESLAPTIHREGIDLYVADYLTRGGLAASRTKLERFIRDNRLERYRRVHVFAFIAGAWTVNPLIEEGKLPKLGRVVYDRSPFQERAPAIAVDQLRMLAWLRYGSTIFDLSRTPYVPIAPPGVDVALVVESVPTAFIKRHEKAARALGPVAFECGAFNQRYDDCGYVELNHDELYERFAELWPELLSFIRTGHFSAAINRTPPASNPLDSIKHRSNP
;
A
#
# COMPACT_ATOMS: atom_id res chain seq x y z
N MET A 1 -3.93 -16.28 -45.39
CA MET A 1 -3.20 -15.50 -44.37
C MET A 1 -4.08 -14.36 -43.91
N ARG A 2 -4.70 -14.48 -42.74
CA ARG A 2 -5.48 -13.40 -42.12
C ARG A 2 -4.57 -12.69 -41.13
N LEU A 3 -4.17 -11.45 -41.45
CA LEU A 3 -3.43 -10.56 -40.54
C LEU A 3 -4.36 -10.21 -39.35
N LEU A 4 -4.02 -10.73 -38.18
CA LEU A 4 -4.64 -10.33 -36.93
C LEU A 4 -4.05 -8.99 -36.51
N TRP A 5 -4.79 -7.89 -36.69
CA TRP A 5 -4.45 -6.59 -36.13
C TRP A 5 -4.67 -6.64 -34.62
N ILE A 6 -3.59 -6.80 -33.84
CA ILE A 6 -3.62 -6.61 -32.39
C ILE A 6 -3.66 -5.10 -32.16
N VAL A 7 -4.85 -4.57 -31.92
CA VAL A 7 -5.02 -3.20 -31.42
C VAL A 7 -4.56 -3.21 -29.97
N VAL A 8 -3.30 -2.83 -29.73
CA VAL A 8 -2.81 -2.53 -28.37
C VAL A 8 -3.46 -1.23 -27.95
N VAL A 9 -4.61 -1.33 -27.28
CA VAL A 9 -5.16 -0.20 -26.53
C VAL A 9 -4.22 0.07 -25.37
N ALA A 10 -3.27 0.97 -25.59
CA ALA A 10 -2.46 1.56 -24.52
C ALA A 10 -3.42 2.38 -23.64
N SER A 11 -4.06 1.72 -22.69
CA SER A 11 -4.73 2.40 -21.60
C SER A 11 -3.65 3.13 -20.82
N CYS A 12 -3.39 4.39 -21.16
CA CYS A 12 -2.66 5.32 -20.29
C CYS A 12 -3.48 5.45 -19.00
N THR A 13 -3.27 4.50 -18.07
CA THR A 13 -3.62 4.75 -16.68
C THR A 13 -2.67 5.86 -16.24
N ALA A 14 -3.12 7.12 -16.37
CA ALA A 14 -2.40 8.25 -15.83
C ALA A 14 -2.16 7.93 -14.36
N CYS A 15 -0.89 7.80 -13.98
CA CYS A 15 -0.49 7.69 -12.59
C CYS A 15 -1.16 8.85 -11.85
N ALA A 16 -1.80 8.54 -10.74
CA ALA A 16 -2.26 9.56 -9.83
C ALA A 16 -0.99 10.27 -9.34
N GLY A 17 -0.90 11.58 -9.59
CA GLY A 17 0.31 12.34 -9.26
C GLY A 17 0.53 12.45 -7.74
N ASN A 18 1.60 13.15 -7.37
CA ASN A 18 1.87 13.48 -5.98
C ASN A 18 0.75 14.35 -5.40
N LEU A 19 0.31 14.05 -4.17
CA LEU A 19 -0.51 14.93 -3.36
C LEU A 19 0.38 15.64 -2.33
N ARG A 20 0.13 16.93 -2.15
CA ARG A 20 0.84 17.79 -1.19
C ARG A 20 -0.17 18.68 -0.48
N PRO A 21 0.11 19.12 0.76
CA PRO A 21 -0.73 20.11 1.44
C PRO A 21 -0.87 21.38 0.60
N ALA A 22 -2.02 22.03 0.70
CA ALA A 22 -2.24 23.32 0.03
C ALA A 22 -1.22 24.35 0.55
N THR A 23 -0.57 25.08 -0.36
CA THR A 23 0.47 26.07 -0.03
C THR A 23 -0.07 27.28 0.77
N SER A 24 -1.38 27.46 0.78
CA SER A 24 -2.07 28.56 1.48
C SER A 24 -2.33 28.29 2.96
N SER A 25 -2.20 27.05 3.43
CA SER A 25 -2.42 26.69 4.82
C SER A 25 -1.14 26.81 5.65
N ARG A 26 -1.28 27.25 6.91
CA ARG A 26 -0.17 27.19 7.87
C ARG A 26 0.21 25.70 8.04
N PRO A 27 1.50 25.36 7.90
CA PRO A 27 1.93 23.97 8.09
C PRO A 27 1.63 23.47 9.50
N ASN A 28 1.17 22.22 9.59
CA ASN A 28 1.05 21.52 10.86
C ASN A 28 2.42 21.08 11.39
N GLU A 29 2.47 20.59 12.61
CA GLU A 29 3.70 20.06 13.21
C GLU A 29 3.97 18.62 12.81
N GLU A 30 2.95 17.89 12.39
CA GLU A 30 3.02 16.47 12.03
C GLU A 30 2.61 16.27 10.57
N ALA A 31 3.17 15.26 9.94
CA ALA A 31 2.84 14.86 8.58
C ALA A 31 2.49 13.37 8.52
N LEU A 32 1.58 13.02 7.61
CA LEU A 32 1.31 11.64 7.19
C LEU A 32 1.81 11.47 5.75
N LEU A 33 2.77 10.59 5.56
CA LEU A 33 3.27 10.16 4.26
C LEU A 33 2.61 8.85 3.86
N ILE A 34 1.75 8.89 2.84
CA ILE A 34 1.16 7.71 2.24
C ILE A 34 2.02 7.25 1.05
N LEU A 35 2.34 5.96 1.04
CA LEU A 35 3.14 5.30 0.00
C LEU A 35 2.28 4.28 -0.73
N PRO A 36 1.60 4.68 -1.82
CA PRO A 36 0.69 3.80 -2.54
C PRO A 36 1.44 2.68 -3.28
N GLY A 37 0.70 1.60 -3.57
CA GLY A 37 1.13 0.53 -4.46
C GLY A 37 0.67 0.75 -5.91
N PHE A 38 0.75 -0.31 -6.73
CA PHE A 38 0.39 -0.25 -8.15
C PHE A 38 -1.11 -0.03 -8.44
N GLY A 39 -1.98 -0.29 -7.47
CA GLY A 39 -3.43 -0.07 -7.58
C GLY A 39 -3.86 1.39 -7.48
N TYR A 40 -2.96 2.29 -7.11
CA TYR A 40 -3.28 3.70 -6.94
C TYR A 40 -3.62 4.38 -8.26
N ARG A 41 -4.88 4.78 -8.41
CA ARG A 41 -5.45 5.38 -9.60
C ARG A 41 -6.09 6.74 -9.28
N ARG A 42 -6.60 7.41 -10.32
CA ARG A 42 -7.27 8.71 -10.19
C ARG A 42 -8.43 8.72 -9.19
N ALA A 43 -9.18 7.61 -9.05
CA ALA A 43 -10.27 7.51 -8.08
C ALA A 43 -9.74 7.60 -6.65
N GLY A 44 -8.73 6.77 -6.31
CA GLY A 44 -8.06 6.83 -5.00
C GLY A 44 -7.38 8.17 -4.75
N ALA A 45 -6.76 8.79 -5.77
CA ALA A 45 -6.17 10.12 -5.63
C ALA A 45 -7.22 11.17 -5.24
N ARG A 46 -8.36 11.19 -5.93
CA ARG A 46 -9.47 12.11 -5.59
C ARG A 46 -10.05 11.85 -4.21
N ALA A 47 -10.14 10.59 -3.80
CA ALA A 47 -10.60 10.24 -2.46
C ALA A 47 -9.65 10.82 -1.38
N LEU A 48 -8.34 10.65 -1.55
CA LEU A 48 -7.35 11.22 -0.64
C LEU A 48 -7.30 12.75 -0.69
N GLU A 49 -7.43 13.36 -1.89
CA GLU A 49 -7.56 14.82 -2.04
C GLU A 49 -8.77 15.37 -1.28
N SER A 50 -9.91 14.68 -1.37
CA SER A 50 -11.13 15.07 -0.65
C SER A 50 -10.99 14.92 0.87
N LEU A 51 -10.18 13.96 1.33
CA LEU A 51 -9.93 13.72 2.75
C LEU A 51 -8.87 14.67 3.34
N ALA A 52 -7.96 15.21 2.52
CA ALA A 52 -6.84 16.03 2.97
C ALA A 52 -7.25 17.22 3.87
N PRO A 53 -8.34 17.98 3.61
CA PRO A 53 -8.78 19.05 4.51
C PRO A 53 -9.21 18.55 5.90
N THR A 54 -9.76 17.33 5.99
CA THR A 54 -10.12 16.73 7.27
C THR A 54 -8.87 16.35 8.05
N ILE A 55 -7.90 15.70 7.40
CA ILE A 55 -6.61 15.33 7.99
C ILE A 55 -5.88 16.60 8.47
N HIS A 56 -5.88 17.65 7.67
CA HIS A 56 -5.24 18.94 8.04
C HIS A 56 -5.85 19.56 9.29
N ARG A 57 -7.18 19.51 9.44
CA ARG A 57 -7.87 20.02 10.65
C ARG A 57 -7.51 19.24 11.92
N GLU A 58 -7.10 17.98 11.76
CA GLU A 58 -6.58 17.15 12.85
C GLU A 58 -5.10 17.45 13.19
N GLY A 59 -4.51 18.48 12.59
CA GLY A 59 -3.14 18.91 12.85
C GLY A 59 -2.08 18.08 12.12
N ILE A 60 -2.44 17.41 11.04
CA ILE A 60 -1.55 16.54 10.25
C ILE A 60 -1.58 17.00 8.78
N ASP A 61 -0.41 17.19 8.18
CA ASP A 61 -0.29 17.48 6.75
C ASP A 61 -0.19 16.17 5.96
N LEU A 62 -1.05 16.02 4.94
CA LEU A 62 -1.08 14.82 4.10
C LEU A 62 -0.13 14.95 2.91
N TYR A 63 0.72 13.95 2.74
CA TYR A 63 1.54 13.72 1.55
C TYR A 63 1.24 12.34 0.96
N VAL A 64 1.07 12.27 -0.36
CA VAL A 64 1.02 11.01 -1.10
C VAL A 64 2.11 11.04 -2.14
N ALA A 65 3.04 10.10 -2.08
CA ALA A 65 4.19 10.07 -2.97
C ALA A 65 3.92 9.17 -4.17
N ASP A 66 4.00 9.72 -5.40
CA ASP A 66 4.13 8.94 -6.63
C ASP A 66 5.60 8.54 -6.81
N TYR A 67 6.03 7.50 -6.14
CA TYR A 67 7.43 7.07 -6.08
C TYR A 67 7.72 5.85 -6.95
N LEU A 68 6.73 4.99 -7.21
CA LEU A 68 6.95 3.78 -8.00
C LEU A 68 7.37 4.13 -9.43
N THR A 69 8.44 3.48 -9.89
CA THR A 69 8.98 3.64 -11.24
C THR A 69 9.00 2.31 -11.97
N ARG A 70 9.22 2.33 -13.27
CA ARG A 70 9.46 1.11 -14.05
C ARG A 70 10.89 0.60 -13.94
N GLY A 71 11.80 1.38 -13.32
CA GLY A 71 13.23 1.09 -13.21
C GLY A 71 13.65 0.19 -12.05
N GLY A 72 12.69 -0.38 -11.31
CA GLY A 72 12.97 -1.26 -10.18
C GLY A 72 12.79 -0.60 -8.81
N LEU A 73 12.92 -1.41 -7.75
CA LEU A 73 12.80 -0.93 -6.36
C LEU A 73 13.87 0.09 -6.00
N ALA A 74 15.11 -0.08 -6.48
CA ALA A 74 16.19 0.88 -6.22
C ALA A 74 15.89 2.27 -6.83
N ALA A 75 15.39 2.33 -8.06
CA ALA A 75 14.99 3.58 -8.69
C ALA A 75 13.76 4.20 -8.00
N SER A 76 12.82 3.37 -7.55
CA SER A 76 11.65 3.81 -6.78
C SER A 76 12.07 4.40 -5.43
N ARG A 77 13.04 3.77 -4.75
CA ARG A 77 13.62 4.29 -3.50
C ARG A 77 14.30 5.64 -3.73
N THR A 78 15.13 5.79 -4.75
CA THR A 78 15.77 7.08 -5.08
C THR A 78 14.73 8.18 -5.37
N LYS A 79 13.64 7.83 -6.05
CA LYS A 79 12.54 8.79 -6.31
C LYS A 79 11.82 9.17 -5.00
N LEU A 80 11.61 8.23 -4.08
CA LEU A 80 11.02 8.50 -2.77
C LEU A 80 11.95 9.38 -1.91
N GLU A 81 13.24 9.11 -1.86
CA GLU A 81 14.22 9.97 -1.17
C GLU A 81 14.16 11.41 -1.69
N ARG A 82 14.10 11.57 -3.00
CA ARG A 82 13.96 12.89 -3.63
C ARG A 82 12.65 13.56 -3.19
N PHE A 83 11.53 12.82 -3.21
CA PHE A 83 10.24 13.35 -2.76
C PHE A 83 10.29 13.84 -1.30
N ILE A 84 10.88 13.06 -0.39
CA ILE A 84 11.05 13.42 1.03
C ILE A 84 11.83 14.73 1.15
N ARG A 85 12.98 14.83 0.47
CA ARG A 85 13.83 16.01 0.48
C ARG A 85 13.15 17.24 -0.14
N ASP A 86 12.56 17.09 -1.33
CA ASP A 86 11.97 18.20 -2.08
C ASP A 86 10.74 18.79 -1.38
N ASN A 87 10.05 17.99 -0.55
CA ASN A 87 8.94 18.43 0.29
C ASN A 87 9.39 18.83 1.71
N ARG A 88 10.68 18.80 1.99
CA ARG A 88 11.27 19.20 3.28
C ARG A 88 10.57 18.54 4.46
N LEU A 89 10.40 17.21 4.40
CA LEU A 89 9.71 16.47 5.47
C LEU A 89 10.46 16.55 6.80
N GLU A 90 11.76 16.88 6.79
CA GLU A 90 12.56 17.15 7.99
C GLU A 90 12.07 18.34 8.83
N ARG A 91 11.26 19.23 8.26
CA ARG A 91 10.68 20.38 8.97
C ARG A 91 9.62 19.97 10.00
N TYR A 92 8.96 18.84 9.79
CA TYR A 92 7.94 18.35 10.70
C TYR A 92 8.54 17.82 12.01
N ARG A 93 7.79 17.93 13.09
CA ARG A 93 8.13 17.36 14.38
C ARG A 93 8.08 15.84 14.33
N ARG A 94 7.11 15.28 13.59
CA ARG A 94 6.95 13.84 13.33
C ARG A 94 6.44 13.62 11.91
N VAL A 95 6.97 12.57 11.28
CA VAL A 95 6.48 12.06 10.00
C VAL A 95 5.95 10.64 10.22
N HIS A 96 4.64 10.48 10.17
CA HIS A 96 3.99 9.18 10.21
C HIS A 96 3.98 8.57 8.80
N VAL A 97 3.99 7.26 8.70
CA VAL A 97 4.00 6.55 7.43
C VAL A 97 2.81 5.61 7.36
N PHE A 98 2.07 5.64 6.26
CA PHE A 98 1.17 4.58 5.84
C PHE A 98 1.72 3.98 4.55
N ALA A 99 2.19 2.74 4.61
CA ALA A 99 2.79 2.07 3.48
C ALA A 99 1.90 0.92 2.99
N PHE A 100 1.34 1.09 1.81
CA PHE A 100 0.77 -0.03 1.07
C PHE A 100 1.88 -1.03 0.73
N ILE A 101 1.52 -2.26 0.38
CA ILE A 101 2.44 -3.40 0.20
C ILE A 101 3.77 -3.00 -0.47
N ALA A 102 3.74 -2.47 -1.72
CA ALA A 102 4.95 -2.06 -2.42
C ALA A 102 5.69 -0.90 -1.72
N GLY A 103 4.95 -0.09 -0.95
CA GLY A 103 5.49 0.98 -0.12
C GLY A 103 6.42 0.46 0.96
N ALA A 104 6.06 -0.64 1.60
CA ALA A 104 6.86 -1.26 2.64
C ALA A 104 8.24 -1.71 2.11
N TRP A 105 8.29 -2.38 0.94
CA TRP A 105 9.57 -2.77 0.29
C TRP A 105 10.46 -1.58 -0.07
N THR A 106 9.86 -0.41 -0.27
CA THR A 106 10.60 0.80 -0.66
C THR A 106 11.04 1.63 0.54
N VAL A 107 10.16 1.76 1.56
CA VAL A 107 10.43 2.65 2.70
C VAL A 107 11.28 2.00 3.78
N ASN A 108 11.17 0.68 3.99
CA ASN A 108 11.91 0.01 5.06
C ASN A 108 13.43 0.24 4.98
N PRO A 109 14.08 0.10 3.81
CA PRO A 109 15.50 0.43 3.72
C PRO A 109 15.82 1.90 4.07
N LEU A 110 14.93 2.85 3.71
CA LEU A 110 15.12 4.25 4.07
C LEU A 110 15.01 4.51 5.57
N ILE A 111 14.12 3.80 6.23
CA ILE A 111 13.97 3.87 7.69
C ILE A 111 15.22 3.31 8.37
N GLU A 112 15.70 2.13 7.95
CA GLU A 112 16.92 1.51 8.48
C GLU A 112 18.16 2.38 8.26
N GLU A 113 18.26 3.04 7.12
CA GLU A 113 19.36 3.95 6.77
C GLU A 113 19.24 5.33 7.46
N GLY A 114 18.17 5.57 8.25
CA GLY A 114 17.92 6.85 8.92
C GLY A 114 17.59 8.00 7.96
N LYS A 115 17.16 7.69 6.74
CA LYS A 115 16.86 8.68 5.69
C LYS A 115 15.43 9.24 5.76
N LEU A 116 14.58 8.66 6.60
CA LEU A 116 13.27 9.23 6.89
C LEU A 116 13.38 10.07 8.18
N PRO A 117 13.30 11.40 8.09
CA PRO A 117 13.54 12.26 9.23
C PRO A 117 12.40 12.16 10.24
N LYS A 118 12.74 12.17 11.52
CA LYS A 118 11.80 12.28 12.66
C LYS A 118 10.60 11.33 12.53
N LEU A 119 10.92 10.06 12.24
CA LEU A 119 9.91 9.02 12.09
C LEU A 119 8.98 8.98 13.31
N GLY A 120 7.68 9.11 13.03
CA GLY A 120 6.61 8.96 14.01
C GLY A 120 6.15 7.51 14.09
N ARG A 121 4.90 7.24 13.77
CA ARG A 121 4.33 5.90 13.72
C ARG A 121 4.28 5.35 12.31
N VAL A 122 4.34 4.02 12.17
CA VAL A 122 4.29 3.35 10.88
C VAL A 122 3.10 2.40 10.83
N VAL A 123 2.31 2.50 9.79
CA VAL A 123 1.23 1.55 9.51
C VAL A 123 1.51 0.87 8.18
N TYR A 124 1.54 -0.45 8.21
CA TYR A 124 1.65 -1.26 7.00
C TYR A 124 0.30 -1.82 6.62
N ASP A 125 -0.12 -1.54 5.40
CA ASP A 125 -1.18 -2.29 4.75
C ASP A 125 -0.60 -3.60 4.24
N ARG A 126 -1.18 -4.71 4.68
CA ARG A 126 -0.77 -6.07 4.35
C ARG A 126 -1.93 -6.86 3.78
N SER A 127 -1.64 -7.70 2.82
CA SER A 127 -2.66 -8.56 2.21
C SER A 127 -2.05 -9.89 1.80
N PRO A 128 -2.47 -11.01 2.40
CA PRO A 128 -1.91 -12.33 2.06
C PRO A 128 -2.21 -12.72 0.60
N PHE A 129 -3.18 -12.06 -0.04
CA PHE A 129 -3.48 -12.24 -1.45
C PHE A 129 -2.65 -11.33 -2.34
N GLN A 130 -2.62 -10.04 -2.06
CA GLN A 130 -1.99 -9.06 -2.94
C GLN A 130 -0.47 -9.13 -2.91
N GLU A 131 0.14 -9.57 -1.82
CA GLU A 131 1.59 -9.83 -1.76
C GLU A 131 2.04 -10.91 -2.75
N ARG A 132 1.11 -11.78 -3.20
CA ARG A 132 1.34 -12.78 -4.24
C ARG A 132 1.16 -12.25 -5.67
N ALA A 133 0.49 -11.11 -5.82
CA ALA A 133 0.16 -10.56 -7.14
C ALA A 133 1.38 -10.33 -8.03
N PRO A 134 2.54 -9.84 -7.56
CA PRO A 134 3.75 -9.74 -8.37
C PRO A 134 4.23 -11.08 -8.92
N ALA A 135 4.29 -12.12 -8.09
CA ALA A 135 4.71 -13.46 -8.52
C ALA A 135 3.74 -14.04 -9.57
N ILE A 136 2.43 -13.93 -9.33
CA ILE A 136 1.40 -14.37 -10.27
C ILE A 136 1.51 -13.61 -11.60
N ALA A 137 1.69 -12.29 -11.56
CA ALA A 137 1.80 -11.46 -12.77
C ALA A 137 3.05 -11.82 -13.59
N VAL A 138 4.18 -12.09 -12.93
CA VAL A 138 5.43 -12.47 -13.59
C VAL A 138 5.34 -13.89 -14.18
N ASP A 139 4.68 -14.82 -13.49
CA ASP A 139 4.51 -16.19 -13.96
C ASP A 139 3.50 -16.28 -15.12
N GLN A 140 2.31 -15.70 -14.96
CA GLN A 140 1.21 -15.87 -15.88
C GLN A 140 1.20 -14.86 -17.05
N LEU A 141 1.75 -13.65 -16.85
CA LEU A 141 1.60 -12.50 -17.76
C LEU A 141 2.93 -11.75 -17.96
N ARG A 142 4.05 -12.46 -17.97
CA ARG A 142 5.41 -11.89 -17.91
C ARG A 142 5.64 -10.66 -18.80
N MET A 143 5.29 -10.76 -20.08
CA MET A 143 5.50 -9.67 -21.05
C MET A 143 4.60 -8.46 -20.73
N LEU A 144 3.33 -8.70 -20.42
CA LEU A 144 2.39 -7.63 -20.05
C LEU A 144 2.76 -6.97 -18.73
N ALA A 145 3.21 -7.78 -17.75
CA ALA A 145 3.69 -7.28 -16.47
C ALA A 145 4.93 -6.38 -16.67
N TRP A 146 5.87 -6.78 -17.51
CA TRP A 146 7.03 -5.96 -17.87
C TRP A 146 6.64 -4.68 -18.60
N LEU A 147 5.77 -4.77 -19.63
CA LEU A 147 5.30 -3.60 -20.37
C LEU A 147 4.61 -2.58 -19.47
N ARG A 148 3.88 -3.03 -18.45
CA ARG A 148 3.10 -2.16 -17.57
C ARG A 148 3.93 -1.61 -16.40
N TYR A 149 4.73 -2.45 -15.74
CA TYR A 149 5.36 -2.14 -14.45
C TYR A 149 6.88 -2.14 -14.52
N GLY A 150 7.48 -2.52 -15.66
CA GLY A 150 8.94 -2.60 -15.83
C GLY A 150 9.59 -3.63 -14.92
N SER A 151 10.83 -3.36 -14.51
CA SER A 151 11.58 -4.25 -13.60
C SER A 151 11.04 -4.25 -12.18
N THR A 152 10.29 -3.25 -11.76
CA THR A 152 9.77 -3.15 -10.38
C THR A 152 8.87 -4.32 -10.00
N ILE A 153 8.04 -4.83 -10.93
CA ILE A 153 7.21 -6.00 -10.65
C ILE A 153 8.04 -7.28 -10.47
N PHE A 154 9.16 -7.40 -11.21
CA PHE A 154 10.09 -8.52 -11.07
C PHE A 154 10.87 -8.43 -9.76
N ASP A 155 11.29 -7.23 -9.36
CA ASP A 155 11.94 -7.03 -8.07
C ASP A 155 11.00 -7.44 -6.93
N LEU A 156 9.76 -6.95 -6.93
CA LEU A 156 8.75 -7.32 -5.92
C LEU A 156 8.45 -8.83 -5.90
N SER A 157 8.50 -9.49 -7.06
CA SER A 157 8.25 -10.95 -7.13
C SER A 157 9.39 -11.80 -6.56
N ARG A 158 10.60 -11.23 -6.40
CA ARG A 158 11.82 -11.96 -6.05
C ARG A 158 12.49 -11.48 -4.77
N THR A 159 12.30 -10.21 -4.43
CA THR A 159 12.92 -9.61 -3.25
C THR A 159 12.11 -9.97 -2.01
N PRO A 160 12.68 -10.70 -1.05
CA PRO A 160 12.00 -10.99 0.21
C PRO A 160 11.60 -9.68 0.91
N TYR A 161 10.49 -9.73 1.62
CA TYR A 161 10.16 -8.66 2.56
C TYR A 161 11.15 -8.64 3.71
N VAL A 162 11.74 -7.49 3.97
CA VAL A 162 12.62 -7.28 5.13
C VAL A 162 11.84 -6.50 6.19
N PRO A 163 11.48 -7.14 7.32
CA PRO A 163 10.78 -6.45 8.39
C PRO A 163 11.71 -5.47 9.08
N ILE A 164 11.14 -4.39 9.58
CA ILE A 164 11.88 -3.43 10.43
C ILE A 164 11.22 -3.28 11.79
N ALA A 165 12.01 -2.92 12.78
CA ALA A 165 11.55 -2.62 14.13
C ALA A 165 12.33 -1.41 14.66
N PRO A 166 12.04 -0.19 14.13
CA PRO A 166 12.78 1.00 14.53
C PRO A 166 12.55 1.28 16.03
N PRO A 167 13.61 1.52 16.79
CA PRO A 167 13.49 1.75 18.23
C PRO A 167 12.61 2.96 18.55
N GLY A 168 11.68 2.78 19.50
CA GLY A 168 10.79 3.86 19.95
C GLY A 168 9.72 4.29 18.95
N VAL A 169 9.49 3.50 17.91
CA VAL A 169 8.45 3.74 16.91
C VAL A 169 7.40 2.64 17.00
N ASP A 170 6.15 3.04 17.24
CA ASP A 170 5.02 2.12 17.22
C ASP A 170 4.70 1.73 15.77
N VAL A 171 4.47 0.45 15.55
CA VAL A 171 4.15 -0.14 14.24
C VAL A 171 2.79 -0.82 14.30
N ALA A 172 1.93 -0.58 13.31
CA ALA A 172 0.68 -1.30 13.18
C ALA A 172 0.55 -2.00 11.83
N LEU A 173 -0.31 -3.04 11.83
CA LEU A 173 -0.73 -3.74 10.62
C LEU A 173 -2.21 -3.50 10.37
N VAL A 174 -2.56 -3.14 9.15
CA VAL A 174 -3.92 -3.21 8.60
C VAL A 174 -3.95 -4.36 7.62
N VAL A 175 -4.76 -5.37 7.87
CA VAL A 175 -4.79 -6.59 7.05
C VAL A 175 -6.05 -6.59 6.19
N GLU A 176 -5.86 -6.54 4.88
CA GLU A 176 -6.93 -6.68 3.90
C GLU A 176 -7.40 -8.13 3.82
N SER A 177 -8.71 -8.34 3.91
CA SER A 177 -9.29 -9.69 3.89
C SER A 177 -9.91 -10.09 2.55
N VAL A 178 -10.09 -9.16 1.63
CA VAL A 178 -10.79 -9.41 0.35
C VAL A 178 -9.82 -9.47 -0.83
N PRO A 179 -9.84 -10.55 -1.64
CA PRO A 179 -9.00 -10.65 -2.82
C PRO A 179 -9.49 -9.72 -3.94
N THR A 180 -8.55 -9.06 -4.64
CA THR A 180 -8.88 -8.23 -5.82
C THR A 180 -9.39 -9.05 -7.01
N ALA A 181 -9.96 -8.38 -8.00
CA ALA A 181 -10.40 -9.02 -9.26
C ALA A 181 -9.25 -9.74 -9.98
N PHE A 182 -8.01 -9.23 -9.88
CA PHE A 182 -6.82 -9.88 -10.43
C PHE A 182 -6.57 -11.23 -9.76
N ILE A 183 -6.55 -11.27 -8.43
CA ILE A 183 -6.35 -12.52 -7.67
C ILE A 183 -7.46 -13.53 -7.94
N LYS A 184 -8.73 -13.07 -7.97
CA LYS A 184 -9.89 -13.94 -8.30
C LYS A 184 -9.76 -14.54 -9.70
N ARG A 185 -9.32 -13.77 -10.69
CA ARG A 185 -9.11 -14.24 -12.07
C ARG A 185 -7.99 -15.28 -12.18
N HIS A 186 -6.96 -15.14 -11.36
CA HIS A 186 -5.79 -16.03 -11.32
C HIS A 186 -5.79 -16.95 -10.08
N GLU A 187 -6.96 -17.33 -9.60
CA GLU A 187 -7.14 -18.12 -8.37
C GLU A 187 -6.28 -19.38 -8.35
N LYS A 188 -6.23 -20.12 -9.47
CA LYS A 188 -5.42 -21.35 -9.58
C LYS A 188 -3.93 -21.07 -9.30
N ALA A 189 -3.39 -20.00 -9.87
CA ALA A 189 -2.01 -19.59 -9.64
C ALA A 189 -1.80 -19.09 -8.20
N ALA A 190 -2.78 -18.34 -7.65
CA ALA A 190 -2.72 -17.88 -6.27
C ALA A 190 -2.71 -19.06 -5.27
N ARG A 191 -3.50 -20.10 -5.50
CA ARG A 191 -3.53 -21.31 -4.67
C ARG A 191 -2.25 -22.15 -4.80
N ALA A 192 -1.64 -22.19 -5.99
CA ALA A 192 -0.38 -22.91 -6.21
C ALA A 192 0.80 -22.34 -5.39
N LEU A 193 0.72 -21.09 -4.95
CA LEU A 193 1.70 -20.47 -4.04
C LEU A 193 1.52 -20.88 -2.57
N GLY A 194 0.64 -21.83 -2.29
CA GLY A 194 0.42 -22.38 -0.95
C GLY A 194 -0.75 -21.72 -0.18
N PRO A 195 -0.98 -22.14 1.07
CA PRO A 195 -2.05 -21.58 1.89
C PRO A 195 -1.87 -20.09 2.17
N VAL A 196 -2.96 -19.37 2.38
CA VAL A 196 -2.95 -17.99 2.89
C VAL A 196 -3.18 -17.99 4.38
N ALA A 197 -2.41 -17.20 5.10
CA ALA A 197 -2.58 -16.96 6.52
C ALA A 197 -2.96 -15.47 6.72
N PHE A 198 -3.99 -15.25 7.51
CA PHE A 198 -4.50 -13.90 7.81
C PHE A 198 -4.06 -13.40 9.19
N GLU A 199 -3.57 -14.29 10.03
CA GLU A 199 -3.11 -13.93 11.36
C GLU A 199 -2.00 -12.88 11.27
N CYS A 200 -2.09 -11.83 12.06
CA CYS A 200 -1.12 -10.73 12.05
C CYS A 200 0.32 -11.21 12.22
N GLY A 201 0.53 -12.25 13.04
CA GLY A 201 1.85 -12.87 13.23
C GLY A 201 2.43 -13.59 12.01
N ALA A 202 1.62 -13.88 10.99
CA ALA A 202 2.07 -14.55 9.78
C ALA A 202 2.85 -13.64 8.82
N PHE A 203 2.78 -12.30 9.01
CA PHE A 203 3.40 -11.34 8.08
C PHE A 203 4.88 -11.07 8.33
N ASN A 204 5.53 -11.82 9.21
CA ASN A 204 6.95 -11.62 9.55
C ASN A 204 7.30 -10.13 9.78
N GLN A 205 6.46 -9.42 10.53
CA GLN A 205 6.64 -8.00 10.87
C GLN A 205 6.34 -7.83 12.36
N ARG A 206 7.26 -7.24 13.11
CA ARG A 206 6.95 -6.79 14.47
C ARG A 206 5.90 -5.69 14.39
N TYR A 207 4.90 -5.78 15.25
CA TYR A 207 3.84 -4.80 15.37
C TYR A 207 3.43 -4.64 16.83
N ASP A 208 2.92 -3.46 17.14
CA ASP A 208 2.36 -3.11 18.46
C ASP A 208 0.84 -3.20 18.43
N ASP A 209 0.24 -3.07 17.22
CA ASP A 209 -1.19 -3.23 17.01
C ASP A 209 -1.52 -3.80 15.63
N CYS A 210 -2.69 -4.44 15.51
CA CYS A 210 -3.15 -5.04 14.26
C CYS A 210 -4.68 -5.03 14.16
N GLY A 211 -5.18 -4.75 12.95
CA GLY A 211 -6.61 -4.78 12.66
C GLY A 211 -6.90 -5.27 11.24
N TYR A 212 -8.15 -5.71 11.03
CA TYR A 212 -8.63 -6.26 9.76
C TYR A 212 -9.61 -5.31 9.10
N VAL A 213 -9.54 -5.22 7.77
CA VAL A 213 -10.48 -4.48 6.94
C VAL A 213 -11.10 -5.40 5.90
N GLU A 214 -12.43 -5.31 5.75
CA GLU A 214 -13.18 -6.07 4.73
C GLU A 214 -13.16 -5.33 3.39
N LEU A 215 -11.97 -4.92 2.97
CA LEU A 215 -11.70 -4.25 1.71
C LEU A 215 -10.64 -5.02 0.95
N ASN A 216 -10.65 -4.88 -0.36
CA ASN A 216 -9.53 -5.29 -1.17
C ASN A 216 -8.59 -4.10 -1.43
N HIS A 217 -7.40 -4.39 -1.94
CA HIS A 217 -6.36 -3.42 -2.17
C HIS A 217 -6.77 -2.22 -3.05
N ASP A 218 -7.61 -2.43 -4.07
CA ASP A 218 -8.08 -1.36 -4.95
C ASP A 218 -9.14 -0.49 -4.23
N GLU A 219 -10.04 -1.11 -3.46
CA GLU A 219 -11.08 -0.42 -2.69
C GLU A 219 -10.51 0.41 -1.55
N LEU A 220 -9.44 -0.04 -0.90
CA LEU A 220 -8.85 0.66 0.23
C LEU A 220 -8.39 2.08 -0.13
N TYR A 221 -7.91 2.29 -1.38
CA TYR A 221 -7.56 3.65 -1.83
C TYR A 221 -8.78 4.56 -1.92
N GLU A 222 -9.90 4.04 -2.44
CA GLU A 222 -11.11 4.83 -2.68
C GLU A 222 -11.91 5.07 -1.41
N ARG A 223 -11.80 4.13 -0.45
CA ARG A 223 -12.51 4.14 0.84
C ARG A 223 -11.59 4.45 2.03
N PHE A 224 -10.45 5.07 1.77
CA PHE A 224 -9.47 5.40 2.81
C PHE A 224 -10.06 6.25 3.95
N ALA A 225 -11.09 7.03 3.66
CA ALA A 225 -11.82 7.80 4.66
C ALA A 225 -12.46 6.93 5.76
N GLU A 226 -12.80 5.67 5.44
CA GLU A 226 -13.36 4.73 6.42
C GLU A 226 -12.27 4.22 7.39
N LEU A 227 -11.04 4.11 6.92
CA LEU A 227 -9.89 3.74 7.74
C LEU A 227 -9.32 4.92 8.54
N TRP A 228 -9.60 6.15 8.11
CA TRP A 228 -8.99 7.34 8.72
C TRP A 228 -9.19 7.47 10.23
N PRO A 229 -10.38 7.22 10.83
CA PRO A 229 -10.55 7.28 12.29
C PRO A 229 -9.61 6.32 13.04
N GLU A 230 -9.38 5.13 12.51
CA GLU A 230 -8.49 4.13 13.08
C GLU A 230 -7.03 4.55 12.99
N LEU A 231 -6.63 5.10 11.82
CA LEU A 231 -5.29 5.64 11.63
C LEU A 231 -5.03 6.84 12.56
N LEU A 232 -6.02 7.72 12.70
CA LEU A 232 -5.90 8.85 13.62
C LEU A 232 -5.75 8.39 15.06
N SER A 233 -6.55 7.40 15.50
CA SER A 233 -6.40 6.77 16.81
C SER A 233 -4.99 6.24 17.00
N PHE A 234 -4.49 5.46 16.05
CA PHE A 234 -3.15 4.90 16.12
C PHE A 234 -2.08 6.02 16.13
N ILE A 235 -2.19 7.04 15.27
CA ILE A 235 -1.26 8.19 15.24
C ILE A 235 -1.25 8.93 16.59
N ARG A 236 -2.36 8.99 17.31
CA ARG A 236 -2.47 9.69 18.59
C ARG A 236 -2.03 8.85 19.79
N THR A 237 -2.37 7.58 19.81
CA THR A 237 -2.26 6.73 21.00
C THR A 237 -1.29 5.56 20.89
N GLY A 238 -0.90 5.15 19.67
CA GLY A 238 -0.16 3.92 19.40
C GLY A 238 -1.07 2.69 19.23
N HIS A 239 -2.39 2.89 19.30
CA HIS A 239 -3.37 1.81 19.16
C HIS A 239 -4.53 2.24 18.26
N PHE A 240 -5.05 1.29 17.47
CA PHE A 240 -6.34 1.46 16.82
C PHE A 240 -7.46 1.55 17.85
N SER A 241 -8.58 2.13 17.47
CA SER A 241 -9.73 2.19 18.35
C SER A 241 -10.35 0.80 18.61
N ALA A 242 -11.28 0.73 19.53
CA ALA A 242 -12.04 -0.51 19.79
C ALA A 242 -12.98 -0.90 18.63
N ALA A 243 -13.20 0.00 17.66
CA ALA A 243 -14.08 -0.24 16.52
C ALA A 243 -13.43 -1.08 15.41
N ILE A 244 -12.09 -1.14 15.36
CA ILE A 244 -11.43 -1.95 14.35
C ILE A 244 -11.70 -3.44 14.57
N ASN A 245 -11.93 -4.18 13.49
CA ASN A 245 -12.06 -5.61 13.57
C ASN A 245 -10.74 -6.27 14.00
N ARG A 246 -10.77 -7.08 15.08
CA ARG A 246 -9.61 -7.80 15.61
C ARG A 246 -9.59 -9.28 15.23
N THR A 247 -10.65 -9.75 14.57
CA THR A 247 -10.81 -11.17 14.25
C THR A 247 -10.40 -11.43 12.81
N PRO A 248 -9.42 -12.32 12.56
CA PRO A 248 -9.08 -12.71 11.21
C PRO A 248 -10.26 -13.41 10.51
N PRO A 249 -10.33 -13.38 9.18
CA PRO A 249 -11.35 -14.13 8.44
C PRO A 249 -11.36 -15.59 8.83
N ALA A 250 -12.54 -16.13 9.16
CA ALA A 250 -12.72 -17.52 9.62
C ALA A 250 -12.41 -18.56 8.51
N SER A 251 -12.45 -18.15 7.24
CA SER A 251 -12.17 -19.01 6.08
C SER A 251 -11.48 -18.21 4.98
N ASN A 252 -10.78 -18.94 4.10
CA ASN A 252 -10.18 -18.29 2.93
C ASN A 252 -11.27 -17.76 1.98
N PRO A 253 -11.37 -16.43 1.76
CA PRO A 253 -12.40 -15.84 0.89
C PRO A 253 -12.41 -16.36 -0.55
N LEU A 254 -11.31 -16.99 -1.02
CA LEU A 254 -11.31 -17.68 -2.31
C LEU A 254 -12.15 -18.97 -2.28
N ASP A 255 -12.40 -19.56 -1.12
CA ASP A 255 -13.19 -20.79 -1.03
C ASP A 255 -14.69 -20.52 -1.22
N SER A 256 -15.17 -19.34 -0.89
CA SER A 256 -16.57 -18.93 -1.08
C SER A 256 -16.96 -18.68 -2.55
N ILE A 257 -15.97 -18.55 -3.45
CA ILE A 257 -16.22 -18.29 -4.88
C ILE A 257 -16.79 -19.53 -5.59
N LYS A 258 -16.41 -20.73 -5.17
CA LYS A 258 -16.82 -22.00 -5.78
C LYS A 258 -18.32 -22.28 -5.68
N HIS A 259 -19.02 -21.70 -4.70
CA HIS A 259 -20.46 -21.94 -4.50
C HIS A 259 -21.38 -21.05 -5.38
N ARG A 260 -20.83 -20.05 -6.09
CA ARG A 260 -21.63 -19.16 -6.97
C ARG A 260 -21.54 -19.50 -8.46
N SER A 261 -20.76 -20.48 -8.86
CA SER A 261 -20.49 -20.79 -10.27
C SER A 261 -21.14 -22.10 -10.77
N ASN A 262 -22.12 -22.65 -10.05
CA ASN A 262 -22.97 -23.73 -10.55
C ASN A 262 -24.45 -23.27 -10.47
N PRO A 263 -25.06 -22.81 -11.57
CA PRO A 263 -26.49 -22.88 -11.75
C PRO A 263 -26.92 -24.28 -12.24
#